data_a542e2f52a4607b2dfc7892189486496
#
_entry.id   a542e2f52a4607b2dfc7892189486496
#
_cell.length_a   1.000
_cell.length_b   1.000
_cell.length_c   1.000
_cell.angle_alpha   90.00
_cell.angle_beta   90.00
_cell.angle_gamma   90.00
#
_symmetry.space_group_name_H-M   'P 1'
#
loop_
_entity.id
_entity.type
_entity.pdbx_description
1 polymer ?
#
loop_
_entity_poly.entity_id
_entity_poly.type
_entity_poly.pdbx_seq_one_letter_code
_entity_poly.pdbx_strand_id
1 'polypeptide(L)'
;MANKQHLLFICAGGLDRSPCAESLFENHPRFEAKSCGIHPLFSSAVPTRQNLIWADYIFCMQHEHKVDILERFPIIVKDKPEIIVLEIPNEYVRHNPKLEELLRIKLKDWLE
;
A
#
# COMPACT_ATOMS: atom_id res chain seq x y z
N MET A 1 -8.55 1.68 -24.76
CA MET A 1 -7.42 1.46 -23.83
C MET A 1 -7.90 0.77 -22.58
N ALA A 2 -7.15 -0.23 -22.14
CA ALA A 2 -7.48 -0.89 -20.89
C ALA A 2 -7.19 0.03 -19.70
N ASN A 3 -8.12 0.11 -18.77
CA ASN A 3 -7.91 0.86 -17.55
C ASN A 3 -6.94 0.10 -16.65
N LYS A 4 -6.08 0.84 -15.98
CA LYS A 4 -5.17 0.23 -15.01
C LYS A 4 -5.93 -0.14 -13.75
N GLN A 5 -5.50 -1.23 -13.12
CA GLN A 5 -6.00 -1.57 -11.79
C GLN A 5 -5.27 -0.72 -10.76
N HIS A 6 -5.94 -0.45 -9.65
CA HIS A 6 -5.47 0.48 -8.63
C HIS A 6 -4.98 -0.26 -7.39
N LEU A 7 -3.75 0.04 -7.01
CA LEU A 7 -3.12 -0.55 -5.82
C LEU A 7 -2.94 0.54 -4.76
N LEU A 8 -3.34 0.25 -3.54
CA LEU A 8 -3.13 1.16 -2.41
C LEU A 8 -2.21 0.50 -1.40
N PHE A 9 -1.08 1.15 -1.13
CA PHE A 9 -0.10 0.67 -0.16
C PHE A 9 -0.20 1.47 1.14
N ILE A 10 -0.30 0.78 2.26
CA ILE A 10 -0.51 1.39 3.58
C ILE A 10 0.60 0.97 4.53
N CYS A 11 1.23 1.96 5.17
CA CYS A 11 2.20 1.71 6.23
C CYS A 11 1.87 2.60 7.43
N ALA A 12 2.74 2.63 8.43
CA ALA A 12 2.47 3.40 9.65
C ALA A 12 2.50 4.91 9.36
N GLY A 13 3.63 5.41 8.86
CA GLY A 13 3.81 6.84 8.66
C GLY A 13 3.53 7.36 7.26
N GLY A 14 3.47 6.47 6.27
CA GLY A 14 3.30 6.87 4.88
C GLY A 14 4.53 7.55 4.29
N LEU A 15 5.69 7.45 4.95
CA LEU A 15 6.92 8.15 4.54
C LEU A 15 7.96 7.26 3.91
N ASP A 16 8.02 5.99 4.31
CA ASP A 16 9.10 5.10 3.88
C ASP A 16 8.62 3.92 3.08
N ARG A 17 7.97 2.95 3.73
CA ARG A 17 7.63 1.68 3.11
C ARG A 17 6.59 1.79 2.00
N SER A 18 5.49 2.47 2.25
CA SER A 18 4.42 2.57 1.25
C SER A 18 4.81 3.45 0.07
N PRO A 19 5.48 4.61 0.25
CA PRO A 19 5.97 5.36 -0.91
C PRO A 19 7.01 4.59 -1.73
N CYS A 20 7.85 3.78 -1.09
CA CYS A 20 8.81 2.94 -1.80
C CYS A 20 8.07 1.93 -2.68
N ALA A 21 7.06 1.26 -2.14
CA ALA A 21 6.25 0.33 -2.91
C ALA A 21 5.54 1.03 -4.07
N GLU A 22 4.96 2.20 -3.82
CA GLU A 22 4.31 2.99 -4.87
C GLU A 22 5.28 3.28 -6.01
N SER A 23 6.51 3.66 -5.70
CA SER A 23 7.51 4.01 -6.70
C SER A 23 7.87 2.85 -7.62
N LEU A 24 7.73 1.62 -7.17
CA LEU A 24 8.01 0.44 -7.99
C LEU A 24 7.01 0.28 -9.14
N PHE A 25 5.84 0.88 -9.01
CA PHE A 25 4.79 0.81 -10.04
C PHE A 25 4.69 2.08 -10.87
N GLU A 26 5.65 2.98 -10.74
CA GLU A 26 5.70 4.19 -11.55
C GLU A 26 5.80 3.80 -13.02
N ASN A 27 4.85 4.32 -13.82
CA ASN A 27 4.75 4.01 -15.24
C ASN A 27 4.49 2.53 -15.56
N HIS A 28 4.00 1.76 -14.59
CA HIS A 28 3.66 0.36 -14.84
C HIS A 28 2.48 0.28 -15.82
N PRO A 29 2.52 -0.63 -16.81
CA PRO A 29 1.46 -0.70 -17.84
C PRO A 29 0.11 -1.19 -17.33
N ARG A 30 0.08 -1.97 -16.24
CA ARG A 30 -1.16 -2.58 -15.73
C ARG A 30 -1.67 -2.00 -14.43
N PHE A 31 -0.82 -1.34 -13.66
CA PHE A 31 -1.18 -0.87 -12.33
C PHE A 31 -0.85 0.59 -12.11
N GLU A 32 -1.74 1.26 -11.38
CA GLU A 32 -1.50 2.58 -10.84
C GLU A 32 -1.51 2.47 -9.33
N ALA A 33 -0.50 3.00 -8.66
CA ALA A 33 -0.33 2.84 -7.22
C ALA A 33 -0.38 4.17 -6.48
N LYS A 34 -0.92 4.14 -5.27
CA LYS A 34 -0.88 5.25 -4.32
C LYS A 34 -0.44 4.71 -2.98
N SER A 35 0.00 5.60 -2.10
CA SER A 35 0.45 5.24 -0.76
C SER A 35 -0.18 6.14 0.29
N CYS A 36 -0.32 5.61 1.51
CA CYS A 36 -0.80 6.39 2.65
C CYS A 36 -0.27 5.78 3.95
N GLY A 37 -0.44 6.53 5.04
CA GLY A 37 -0.03 6.07 6.37
C GLY A 37 -1.15 6.25 7.38
N ILE A 38 -1.21 5.36 8.37
CA ILE A 38 -2.28 5.36 9.36
C ILE A 38 -2.07 6.37 10.50
N HIS A 39 -0.85 6.92 10.63
CA HIS A 39 -0.54 7.92 11.68
C HIS A 39 -0.50 9.31 11.08
N PRO A 40 -1.54 10.13 11.29
CA PRO A 40 -1.65 11.42 10.61
C PRO A 40 -0.56 12.44 10.95
N LEU A 41 0.15 12.27 12.07
CA LEU A 41 1.22 13.19 12.45
C LEU A 41 2.41 13.16 11.50
N PHE A 42 2.60 12.07 10.78
CA PHE A 42 3.77 11.86 9.93
C PHE A 42 3.42 11.64 8.48
N SER A 43 2.15 11.76 8.12
CA SER A 43 1.72 11.50 6.76
C SER A 43 0.89 12.64 6.21
N SER A 44 1.22 13.05 4.99
CA SER A 44 0.39 13.99 4.25
C SER A 44 -0.80 13.28 3.59
N ALA A 45 -0.76 11.95 3.54
CA ALA A 45 -1.83 11.15 2.95
C ALA A 45 -2.24 10.05 3.94
N VAL A 46 -3.42 10.22 4.54
CA VAL A 46 -3.99 9.22 5.44
C VAL A 46 -5.03 8.39 4.69
N PRO A 47 -5.36 7.18 5.15
CA PRO A 47 -6.42 6.40 4.52
C PRO A 47 -7.76 7.16 4.60
N THR A 48 -8.41 7.31 3.47
CA THR A 48 -9.71 7.96 3.37
C THR A 48 -10.68 7.04 2.67
N ARG A 49 -11.98 7.35 2.81
CA ARG A 49 -13.00 6.62 2.06
C ARG A 49 -12.69 6.65 0.57
N GLN A 50 -12.28 7.80 0.05
CA GLN A 50 -11.99 7.96 -1.37
C GLN A 50 -10.85 7.07 -1.82
N ASN A 51 -9.76 7.03 -1.05
CA ASN A 51 -8.61 6.19 -1.39
C ASN A 51 -8.98 4.70 -1.38
N LEU A 52 -9.76 4.29 -0.38
CA LEU A 52 -10.17 2.90 -0.28
C LEU A 52 -11.16 2.49 -1.36
N ILE A 53 -12.08 3.38 -1.72
CA ILE A 53 -13.01 3.13 -2.81
C ILE A 53 -12.25 3.05 -4.14
N TRP A 54 -11.28 3.92 -4.33
CA TRP A 54 -10.45 3.95 -5.54
C TRP A 54 -9.66 2.65 -5.73
N ALA A 55 -9.19 2.03 -4.64
CA ALA A 55 -8.30 0.88 -4.70
C ALA A 55 -9.03 -0.38 -5.14
N ASP A 56 -8.43 -1.09 -6.08
CA ASP A 56 -8.88 -2.44 -6.44
C ASP A 56 -8.27 -3.47 -5.50
N TYR A 57 -7.01 -3.23 -5.07
CA TYR A 57 -6.31 -4.07 -4.11
C TYR A 57 -5.65 -3.21 -3.05
N ILE A 58 -5.71 -3.66 -1.80
CA ILE A 58 -5.13 -2.96 -0.66
C ILE A 58 -4.00 -3.81 -0.09
N PHE A 59 -2.82 -3.21 0.03
CA PHE A 59 -1.64 -3.85 0.61
C PHE A 59 -1.25 -3.11 1.89
N CYS A 60 -1.05 -3.86 2.96
CA CYS A 60 -0.56 -3.31 4.22
C CYS A 60 0.84 -3.85 4.49
N MET A 61 1.70 -3.02 5.04
CA MET A 61 3.07 -3.44 5.33
C MET A 61 3.14 -4.39 6.51
N GLN A 62 2.22 -4.24 7.48
CA GLN A 62 2.15 -5.11 8.65
C GLN A 62 0.70 -5.43 8.98
N HIS A 63 0.50 -6.51 9.74
CA HIS A 63 -0.84 -6.97 10.10
C HIS A 63 -1.65 -5.92 10.87
N GLU A 64 -0.99 -5.14 11.72
CA GLU A 64 -1.65 -4.09 12.50
C GLU A 64 -2.30 -3.03 11.61
N HIS A 65 -1.73 -2.77 10.43
CA HIS A 65 -2.33 -1.82 9.48
C HIS A 65 -3.63 -2.39 8.91
N LYS A 66 -3.64 -3.70 8.63
CA LYS A 66 -4.84 -4.38 8.16
C LYS A 66 -5.95 -4.30 9.20
N VAL A 67 -5.62 -4.58 10.47
CA VAL A 67 -6.59 -4.50 11.58
C VAL A 67 -7.17 -3.09 11.66
N ASP A 68 -6.32 -2.07 11.60
CA ASP A 68 -6.77 -0.68 11.66
C ASP A 68 -7.78 -0.36 10.55
N ILE A 69 -7.49 -0.77 9.31
CA ILE A 69 -8.37 -0.50 8.19
C ILE A 69 -9.69 -1.24 8.31
N LEU A 70 -9.66 -2.50 8.77
CA LEU A 70 -10.87 -3.29 8.98
C LEU A 70 -11.77 -2.69 10.06
N GLU A 71 -11.18 -2.12 11.11
CA GLU A 71 -11.94 -1.48 12.18
C GLU A 71 -12.51 -0.14 11.78
N ARG A 72 -11.77 0.64 11.01
CA ARG A 72 -12.18 2.01 10.64
C ARG A 72 -13.09 2.06 9.42
N PHE A 73 -12.96 1.12 8.49
CA PHE A 73 -13.70 1.15 7.23
C PHE A 73 -14.32 -0.20 6.87
N PRO A 74 -15.06 -0.84 7.79
CA PRO A 74 -15.51 -2.20 7.54
C PRO A 74 -16.46 -2.34 6.35
N ILE A 75 -17.28 -1.32 6.10
CA ILE A 75 -18.25 -1.37 5.00
C ILE A 75 -17.56 -1.29 3.64
N ILE A 76 -16.57 -0.41 3.52
CA ILE A 76 -15.87 -0.20 2.25
C ILE A 76 -15.06 -1.43 1.86
N VAL A 77 -14.34 -2.01 2.81
CA VAL A 77 -13.44 -3.12 2.50
C VAL A 77 -14.15 -4.46 2.38
N LYS A 78 -15.41 -4.52 2.81
CA LYS A 78 -16.21 -5.74 2.77
C LYS A 78 -16.29 -6.34 1.36
N ASP A 79 -16.43 -5.51 0.35
CA ASP A 79 -16.60 -5.94 -1.04
C ASP A 79 -15.29 -5.97 -1.81
N LYS A 80 -14.16 -5.70 -1.15
CA LYS A 80 -12.84 -5.74 -1.77
C LYS A 80 -12.23 -7.12 -1.63
N PRO A 81 -11.26 -7.48 -2.48
CA PRO A 81 -10.43 -8.65 -2.24
C PRO A 81 -9.77 -8.55 -0.87
N GLU A 82 -9.39 -9.70 -0.31
CA GLU A 82 -8.72 -9.70 0.98
C GLU A 82 -7.51 -8.78 0.98
N ILE A 83 -7.34 -8.01 2.07
CA ILE A 83 -6.19 -7.13 2.23
C ILE A 83 -4.93 -8.00 2.32
N ILE A 84 -3.92 -7.65 1.52
CA ILE A 84 -2.67 -8.41 1.46
C ILE A 84 -1.67 -7.78 2.42
N VAL A 85 -1.13 -8.57 3.34
CA VAL A 85 -0.11 -8.13 4.29
C VAL A 85 1.25 -8.55 3.77
N LEU A 86 2.13 -7.59 3.51
CA LEU A 86 3.44 -7.86 2.94
C LEU A 86 4.50 -8.23 3.96
N GLU A 87 4.23 -7.98 5.24
CA GLU A 87 5.16 -8.29 6.33
C GLU A 87 6.52 -7.61 6.15
N ILE A 88 6.50 -6.31 5.92
CA ILE A 88 7.70 -5.49 5.83
C ILE A 88 7.92 -4.81 7.17
N PRO A 89 8.99 -5.12 7.91
CA PRO A 89 9.22 -4.51 9.22
C PRO A 89 9.53 -3.02 9.11
N ASN A 90 9.26 -2.28 10.19
CA ASN A 90 9.48 -0.85 10.25
C ASN A 90 10.95 -0.55 10.62
N GLU A 91 11.87 -1.01 9.78
CA GLU A 91 13.31 -0.89 10.02
C GLU A 91 14.03 -0.07 8.95
N TYR A 92 13.36 0.23 7.84
CA TYR A 92 14.02 0.80 6.68
C TYR A 92 13.55 2.21 6.40
N VAL A 93 14.48 3.06 5.96
CA VAL A 93 14.15 4.37 5.43
C VAL A 93 13.85 4.26 3.93
N ARG A 94 13.15 5.24 3.39
CA ARG A 94 12.56 5.21 2.04
C ARG A 94 13.50 4.79 0.92
N HIS A 95 14.73 5.26 0.93
CA HIS A 95 15.68 5.01 -0.16
C HIS A 95 16.69 3.90 0.16
N ASN A 96 16.43 3.12 1.20
CA ASN A 96 17.31 2.01 1.54
C ASN A 96 17.18 0.91 0.47
N PRO A 97 18.29 0.50 -0.18
CA PRO A 97 18.23 -0.54 -1.21
C PRO A 97 17.67 -1.87 -0.74
N LYS A 98 17.83 -2.18 0.55
CA LYS A 98 17.30 -3.42 1.12
C LYS A 98 15.78 -3.39 1.18
N LEU A 99 15.19 -2.23 1.44
CA LEU A 99 13.73 -2.08 1.44
C LEU A 99 13.18 -2.33 0.03
N GLU A 100 13.78 -1.72 -0.97
CA GLU A 100 13.37 -1.92 -2.36
C GLU A 100 13.49 -3.38 -2.76
N GLU A 101 14.60 -4.02 -2.44
CA GLU A 101 14.83 -5.43 -2.74
C GLU A 101 13.76 -6.32 -2.10
N LEU A 102 13.46 -6.10 -0.82
CA LEU A 102 12.46 -6.88 -0.12
C LEU A 102 11.07 -6.69 -0.73
N LEU A 103 10.72 -5.44 -1.07
CA LEU A 103 9.45 -5.16 -1.72
C LEU A 103 9.35 -5.81 -3.09
N ARG A 104 10.43 -5.82 -3.87
CA ARG A 104 10.43 -6.48 -5.17
C ARG A 104 10.20 -7.99 -5.04
N ILE A 105 10.76 -8.60 -4.01
CA ILE A 105 10.53 -10.02 -3.74
C ILE A 105 9.06 -10.26 -3.38
N LYS A 106 8.52 -9.47 -2.46
CA LYS A 106 7.14 -9.63 -1.98
C LYS A 106 6.10 -9.32 -3.07
N LEU A 107 6.42 -8.42 -3.99
CA LEU A 107 5.50 -7.96 -5.02
C LEU A 107 5.83 -8.54 -6.40
N LYS A 108 6.67 -9.54 -6.46
CA LYS A 108 7.16 -10.09 -7.73
C LYS A 108 6.05 -10.38 -8.73
N ASP A 109 5.00 -11.08 -8.29
CA ASP A 109 3.90 -11.49 -9.17
C ASP A 109 3.09 -10.30 -9.70
N TRP A 110 3.13 -9.18 -8.98
CA TRP A 110 2.44 -7.96 -9.38
C TRP A 110 3.27 -7.11 -10.32
N LEU A 111 4.59 -7.14 -10.15
CA LEU A 111 5.51 -6.33 -10.94
C LEU A 111 5.75 -6.90 -12.33
N GLU A 112 5.56 -8.18 -12.51
CA GLU A 112 5.76 -8.85 -13.80
C GLU A 112 4.66 -8.56 -14.83
#